data_ad52511d04d11e76a9e71e6a30acd58f
#
_entry.id   ad52511d04d11e76a9e71e6a30acd58f
#
_cell.length_a   1.000
_cell.length_b   1.000
_cell.length_c   1.000
_cell.angle_alpha   90.00
_cell.angle_beta   90.00
_cell.angle_gamma   90.00
#
_symmetry.space_group_name_H-M   'P 1'
#
loop_
_entity.id
_entity.type
_entity.pdbx_description
1 polymer ?
#
loop_
_entity_poly.entity_id
_entity_poly.type
_entity_poly.pdbx_seq_one_letter_code
_entity_poly.pdbx_strand_id
1 'polypeptide(L)'
;TILGGKDMLQDTHRHNFFFVLVLKEGKGNHIIDFVPHKVGNNCVFIMRPGQVHQLELKAGSTGYLMEFNMEFYHLSDRGTSQVLRKATATNSCKVGKTSFGKLHSILDYIYQEYKDANVGYNEVIRAQLDIFFIEFLRNRQQSDPSAANSNSYEQERMDEFMELIEKHVASKKQVSDY
;
A
#
# COMPACT_ATOMS: atom_id res chain seq x y z
N THR A 1 -10.54 -7.75 -15.87
CA THR A 1 -9.10 -7.94 -16.16
C THR A 1 -8.45 -6.58 -16.27
N ILE A 2 -7.42 -6.32 -15.48
CA ILE A 2 -6.67 -5.05 -15.50
C ILE A 2 -6.05 -4.81 -16.90
N LEU A 3 -5.76 -5.85 -17.66
CA LEU A 3 -4.87 -5.78 -18.84
C LEU A 3 -5.55 -6.04 -20.20
N GLY A 4 -6.87 -6.19 -20.27
CA GLY A 4 -7.52 -6.47 -21.55
C GLY A 4 -6.90 -7.64 -22.36
N GLY A 5 -6.24 -8.59 -21.69
CA GLY A 5 -5.63 -9.77 -22.31
C GLY A 5 -4.22 -9.58 -22.88
N LYS A 6 -3.56 -8.44 -22.61
CA LYS A 6 -2.17 -8.17 -23.08
C LYS A 6 -1.20 -8.10 -21.89
N ASP A 7 0.08 -8.31 -22.17
CA ASP A 7 1.15 -8.01 -21.20
C ASP A 7 1.19 -6.50 -20.93
N MET A 8 1.45 -6.12 -19.67
CA MET A 8 1.71 -4.74 -19.27
C MET A 8 3.18 -4.62 -18.87
N LEU A 9 3.86 -3.67 -19.47
CA LEU A 9 5.20 -3.25 -19.08
C LEU A 9 5.16 -1.76 -18.78
N GLN A 10 5.50 -1.40 -17.58
CA GLN A 10 5.73 -0.01 -17.17
C GLN A 10 7.23 0.17 -16.96
N ASP A 11 7.82 1.14 -17.66
CA ASP A 11 9.21 1.51 -17.50
C ASP A 11 9.48 2.09 -16.10
N THR A 12 10.74 2.19 -15.73
CA THR A 12 11.16 2.72 -14.43
C THR A 12 10.68 4.16 -14.26
N HIS A 13 9.88 4.41 -13.23
CA HIS A 13 9.33 5.73 -12.88
C HIS A 13 8.99 5.81 -11.40
N ARG A 14 8.49 6.95 -10.94
CA ARG A 14 8.01 7.19 -9.58
C ARG A 14 6.73 8.01 -9.59
N HIS A 15 5.93 7.85 -8.52
CA HIS A 15 4.69 8.60 -8.31
C HIS A 15 4.78 9.49 -7.07
N ASN A 16 3.89 10.46 -6.98
CA ASN A 16 3.66 11.30 -5.78
C ASN A 16 2.41 10.87 -4.99
N PHE A 17 1.93 9.65 -5.20
CA PHE A 17 0.77 9.06 -4.55
C PHE A 17 1.09 7.66 -4.03
N PHE A 18 0.22 7.12 -3.17
CA PHE A 18 0.26 5.72 -2.76
C PHE A 18 -0.27 4.84 -3.89
N PHE A 19 0.47 3.78 -4.15
CA PHE A 19 0.13 2.78 -5.16
C PHE A 19 -0.10 1.44 -4.47
N VAL A 20 -1.30 0.88 -4.64
CA VAL A 20 -1.69 -0.41 -4.06
C VAL A 20 -2.13 -1.35 -5.18
N LEU A 21 -1.38 -2.42 -5.38
CA LEU A 21 -1.68 -3.46 -6.35
C LEU A 21 -2.02 -4.75 -5.63
N VAL A 22 -3.23 -5.25 -5.82
CA VAL A 22 -3.74 -6.50 -5.24
C VAL A 22 -4.10 -7.46 -6.35
N LEU A 23 -3.37 -8.56 -6.46
CA LEU A 23 -3.52 -9.52 -7.55
C LEU A 23 -4.12 -10.83 -7.02
N LYS A 24 -5.29 -11.19 -7.54
CA LYS A 24 -5.92 -12.50 -7.35
C LYS A 24 -5.15 -13.56 -8.12
N GLU A 25 -4.91 -13.29 -9.39
CA GLU A 25 -4.07 -14.07 -10.27
C GLU A 25 -3.03 -13.14 -10.88
N GLY A 26 -1.78 -13.53 -10.83
CA GLY A 26 -0.71 -12.69 -11.34
C GLY A 26 0.55 -13.45 -11.67
N LYS A 27 1.24 -12.97 -12.69
CA LYS A 27 2.56 -13.44 -13.10
C LYS A 27 3.36 -12.28 -13.66
N GLY A 28 4.61 -12.17 -13.25
CA GLY A 28 5.49 -11.08 -13.70
C GLY A 28 6.53 -10.72 -12.67
N ASN A 29 7.04 -9.51 -12.76
CA ASN A 29 8.04 -8.96 -11.86
C ASN A 29 7.69 -7.53 -11.49
N HIS A 30 7.98 -7.14 -10.26
CA HIS A 30 7.85 -5.77 -9.78
C HIS A 30 9.16 -5.38 -9.10
N ILE A 31 9.88 -4.44 -9.66
CA ILE A 31 11.10 -3.89 -9.06
C ILE A 31 10.69 -2.63 -8.31
N ILE A 32 10.97 -2.55 -7.01
CA ILE A 32 10.66 -1.39 -6.17
C ILE A 32 11.94 -0.98 -5.45
N ASP A 33 12.36 0.28 -5.61
CA ASP A 33 13.61 0.82 -5.09
C ASP A 33 14.82 -0.10 -5.39
N PHE A 34 14.87 -0.58 -6.65
CA PHE A 34 15.88 -1.49 -7.16
C PHE A 34 15.86 -2.91 -6.56
N VAL A 35 14.88 -3.25 -5.72
CA VAL A 35 14.68 -4.59 -5.16
C VAL A 35 13.67 -5.35 -6.00
N PRO A 36 14.03 -6.52 -6.58
CA PRO A 36 13.10 -7.31 -7.38
C PRO A 36 12.15 -8.12 -6.50
N HIS A 37 10.87 -8.04 -6.83
CA HIS A 37 9.80 -8.84 -6.22
C HIS A 37 9.11 -9.67 -7.30
N LYS A 38 8.95 -10.95 -7.06
CA LYS A 38 8.22 -11.83 -7.97
C LYS A 38 6.72 -11.64 -7.78
N VAL A 39 6.03 -11.36 -8.87
CA VAL A 39 4.56 -11.29 -8.90
C VAL A 39 3.98 -12.70 -8.96
N GLY A 40 2.96 -12.96 -8.15
CA GLY A 40 2.26 -14.24 -8.08
C GLY A 40 0.80 -14.07 -7.69
N ASN A 41 0.10 -15.20 -7.50
CA ASN A 41 -1.28 -15.18 -7.06
C ASN A 41 -1.39 -14.79 -5.58
N ASN A 42 -2.46 -14.09 -5.23
CA ASN A 42 -2.76 -13.60 -3.88
C ASN A 42 -1.63 -12.74 -3.31
N CYS A 43 -1.07 -11.87 -4.11
CA CYS A 43 -0.05 -10.93 -3.65
C CYS A 43 -0.57 -9.49 -3.59
N VAL A 44 -0.02 -8.76 -2.65
CA VAL A 44 -0.30 -7.35 -2.40
C VAL A 44 1.02 -6.59 -2.46
N PHE A 45 1.04 -5.53 -3.24
CA PHE A 45 2.14 -4.56 -3.27
C PHE A 45 1.61 -3.22 -2.80
N ILE A 46 2.33 -2.58 -1.89
CA ILE A 46 2.01 -1.25 -1.39
C ILE A 46 3.25 -0.38 -1.51
N MET A 47 3.12 0.74 -2.18
CA MET A 47 4.21 1.70 -2.37
C MET A 47 3.82 3.06 -1.84
N ARG A 48 4.81 3.73 -1.29
CA ARG A 48 4.71 5.13 -0.82
C ARG A 48 5.04 6.10 -1.95
N PRO A 49 4.57 7.35 -1.83
CA PRO A 49 5.04 8.43 -2.70
C PRO A 49 6.57 8.49 -2.74
N GLY A 50 7.12 8.73 -3.93
CA GLY A 50 8.55 8.89 -4.16
C GLY A 50 9.33 7.60 -4.43
N GLN A 51 8.80 6.41 -4.16
CA GLN A 51 9.48 5.15 -4.49
C GLN A 51 9.57 4.95 -6.01
N VAL A 52 10.73 4.50 -6.45
CA VAL A 52 10.99 4.20 -7.87
C VAL A 52 10.56 2.77 -8.15
N HIS A 53 9.83 2.54 -9.23
CA HIS A 53 9.44 1.19 -9.58
C HIS A 53 9.40 0.92 -11.09
N GLN A 54 9.41 -0.39 -11.41
CA GLN A 54 9.18 -0.93 -12.73
C GLN A 54 8.27 -2.15 -12.58
N LEU A 55 7.18 -2.21 -13.32
CA LEU A 55 6.18 -3.28 -13.21
C LEU A 55 6.01 -4.01 -14.54
N GLU A 56 6.18 -5.33 -14.50
CA GLU A 56 5.83 -6.23 -15.59
C GLU A 56 4.72 -7.18 -15.13
N LEU A 57 3.57 -7.14 -15.76
CA LEU A 57 2.48 -8.09 -15.56
C LEU A 57 2.19 -8.83 -16.84
N LYS A 58 2.12 -10.15 -16.77
CA LYS A 58 1.72 -10.99 -17.90
C LYS A 58 0.21 -10.98 -18.13
N ALA A 59 -0.18 -11.18 -19.35
CA ALA A 59 -1.56 -11.40 -19.75
C ALA A 59 -2.27 -12.40 -18.86
N GLY A 60 -3.55 -12.18 -18.56
CA GLY A 60 -4.33 -12.99 -17.64
C GLY A 60 -4.20 -12.60 -16.15
N SER A 61 -3.35 -11.65 -15.81
CA SER A 61 -3.35 -11.11 -14.44
C SER A 61 -4.66 -10.41 -14.12
N THR A 62 -5.21 -10.70 -12.93
CA THR A 62 -6.50 -10.18 -12.46
C THR A 62 -6.37 -9.64 -11.04
N GLY A 63 -7.07 -8.55 -10.74
CA GLY A 63 -7.03 -7.91 -9.43
C GLY A 63 -7.40 -6.44 -9.48
N TYR A 64 -6.94 -5.69 -8.50
CA TYR A 64 -7.17 -4.25 -8.35
C TYR A 64 -5.87 -3.48 -8.30
N LEU A 65 -5.87 -2.36 -9.00
CA LEU A 65 -4.89 -1.28 -8.86
C LEU A 65 -5.62 -0.09 -8.28
N MET A 66 -5.10 0.45 -7.20
CA MET A 66 -5.65 1.60 -6.50
C MET A 66 -4.54 2.63 -6.27
N GLU A 67 -4.87 3.88 -6.52
CA GLU A 67 -3.98 5.02 -6.36
C GLU A 67 -4.71 6.10 -5.55
N PHE A 68 -4.05 6.65 -4.55
CA PHE A 68 -4.59 7.76 -3.76
C PHE A 68 -3.47 8.62 -3.19
N ASN A 69 -3.73 9.90 -3.00
CA ASN A 69 -2.80 10.84 -2.40
C ASN A 69 -3.06 11.02 -0.89
N MET A 70 -2.12 11.68 -0.22
CA MET A 70 -2.23 12.00 1.21
C MET A 70 -3.42 12.90 1.52
N GLU A 71 -3.76 13.81 0.63
CA GLU A 71 -4.88 14.74 0.79
C GLU A 71 -6.21 13.99 0.82
N PHE A 72 -6.39 13.00 -0.06
CA PHE A 72 -7.59 12.17 -0.05
C PHE A 72 -7.71 11.34 1.22
N TYR A 73 -6.62 10.71 1.67
CA TYR A 73 -6.69 9.75 2.79
C TYR A 73 -6.67 10.41 4.18
N HIS A 74 -6.53 11.73 4.27
CA HIS A 74 -6.57 12.53 5.51
C HIS A 74 -5.90 11.86 6.71
N LEU A 75 -4.59 11.94 6.77
CA LEU A 75 -3.80 11.41 7.89
C LEU A 75 -3.85 12.29 9.16
N SER A 76 -4.98 12.95 9.40
CA SER A 76 -5.16 13.84 10.55
C SER A 76 -5.29 13.09 11.87
N ASP A 77 -5.63 11.81 11.85
CA ASP A 77 -5.64 10.95 13.02
C ASP A 77 -4.33 10.16 13.13
N ARG A 78 -3.69 10.25 14.32
CA ARG A 78 -2.44 9.53 14.61
C ARG A 78 -2.56 8.01 14.40
N GLY A 79 -3.72 7.43 14.71
CA GLY A 79 -3.98 6.00 14.55
C GLY A 79 -3.93 5.57 13.09
N THR A 80 -4.64 6.26 12.22
CA THR A 80 -4.69 6.01 10.76
C THR A 80 -3.30 6.17 10.13
N SER A 81 -2.58 7.24 10.49
CA SER A 81 -1.21 7.49 10.03
C SER A 81 -0.27 6.34 10.41
N GLN A 82 -0.35 5.84 11.63
CA GLN A 82 0.48 4.72 12.09
C GLN A 82 0.15 3.41 11.38
N VAL A 83 -1.13 3.12 11.13
CA VAL A 83 -1.58 1.93 10.39
C VAL A 83 -1.02 1.96 8.96
N LEU A 84 -1.16 3.08 8.25
CA LEU A 84 -0.64 3.21 6.89
C LEU A 84 0.89 3.09 6.85
N ARG A 85 1.61 3.74 7.77
CA ARG A 85 3.08 3.60 7.87
C ARG A 85 3.50 2.15 8.06
N LYS A 86 2.89 1.43 8.98
CA LYS A 86 3.16 0.00 9.19
C LYS A 86 2.83 -0.85 7.97
N ALA A 87 1.74 -0.56 7.27
CA ALA A 87 1.35 -1.27 6.06
C ALA A 87 2.36 -1.07 4.91
N THR A 88 2.89 0.15 4.79
CA THR A 88 3.86 0.52 3.75
C THR A 88 5.32 0.25 4.11
N ALA A 89 5.62 -0.25 5.30
CA ALA A 89 6.98 -0.62 5.71
C ALA A 89 7.56 -1.80 4.90
N THR A 90 6.69 -2.60 4.27
CA THR A 90 7.08 -3.71 3.39
C THR A 90 6.36 -3.57 2.06
N ASN A 91 7.11 -3.55 0.96
CA ASN A 91 6.56 -3.28 -0.37
C ASN A 91 5.73 -4.44 -0.94
N SER A 92 5.93 -5.68 -0.47
CA SER A 92 5.22 -6.84 -1.00
C SER A 92 4.87 -7.85 0.09
N CYS A 93 3.70 -8.46 -0.04
CA CYS A 93 3.24 -9.52 0.85
C CYS A 93 2.45 -10.56 0.06
N LYS A 94 2.76 -11.83 0.29
CA LYS A 94 1.92 -12.95 -0.16
C LYS A 94 0.87 -13.21 0.91
N VAL A 95 -0.39 -13.20 0.51
CA VAL A 95 -1.54 -13.34 1.41
C VAL A 95 -2.13 -14.73 1.31
N GLY A 96 -2.45 -15.34 2.45
CA GLY A 96 -3.16 -16.62 2.49
C GLY A 96 -4.55 -16.52 1.85
N LYS A 97 -5.03 -17.60 1.23
CA LYS A 97 -6.25 -17.62 0.42
C LYS A 97 -7.48 -17.05 1.14
N THR A 98 -7.68 -17.42 2.41
CA THR A 98 -8.83 -16.94 3.21
C THR A 98 -8.75 -15.46 3.50
N SER A 99 -7.58 -14.96 3.93
CA SER A 99 -7.35 -13.53 4.20
C SER A 99 -7.40 -12.72 2.92
N PHE A 100 -6.92 -13.27 1.81
CA PHE A 100 -7.02 -12.63 0.50
C PHE A 100 -8.48 -12.40 0.09
N GLY A 101 -9.37 -13.37 0.35
CA GLY A 101 -10.80 -13.22 0.08
C GLY A 101 -11.41 -12.01 0.81
N LYS A 102 -11.03 -11.76 2.07
CA LYS A 102 -11.48 -10.57 2.82
C LYS A 102 -10.98 -9.27 2.18
N LEU A 103 -9.68 -9.19 1.88
CA LEU A 103 -9.10 -8.01 1.23
C LEU A 103 -9.75 -7.73 -0.12
N HIS A 104 -10.00 -8.79 -0.90
CA HIS A 104 -10.65 -8.67 -2.20
C HIS A 104 -12.08 -8.12 -2.07
N SER A 105 -12.87 -8.62 -1.10
CA SER A 105 -14.24 -8.12 -0.87
C SER A 105 -14.27 -6.64 -0.47
N ILE A 106 -13.29 -6.17 0.31
CA ILE A 106 -13.16 -4.74 0.65
C ILE A 106 -12.89 -3.92 -0.62
N LEU A 107 -12.01 -4.39 -1.50
CA LEU A 107 -11.71 -3.70 -2.76
C LEU A 107 -12.87 -3.74 -3.75
N ASP A 108 -13.64 -4.84 -3.79
CA ASP A 108 -14.88 -4.90 -4.56
C ASP A 108 -15.85 -3.82 -4.10
N TYR A 109 -15.99 -3.62 -2.77
CA TYR A 109 -16.85 -2.59 -2.21
C TYR A 109 -16.34 -1.18 -2.54
N ILE A 110 -15.05 -0.91 -2.33
CA ILE A 110 -14.42 0.37 -2.73
C ILE A 110 -14.66 0.67 -4.21
N TYR A 111 -14.51 -0.33 -5.07
CA TYR A 111 -14.69 -0.15 -6.50
C TYR A 111 -16.15 0.19 -6.86
N GLN A 112 -17.13 -0.45 -6.20
CA GLN A 112 -18.55 -0.13 -6.41
C GLN A 112 -18.86 1.30 -5.93
N GLU A 113 -18.42 1.68 -4.73
CA GLU A 113 -18.59 3.04 -4.21
C GLU A 113 -17.98 4.10 -5.14
N TYR A 114 -16.78 3.85 -5.63
CA TYR A 114 -16.10 4.74 -6.58
C TYR A 114 -16.87 4.87 -7.91
N LYS A 115 -17.46 3.77 -8.38
CA LYS A 115 -18.21 3.72 -9.63
C LYS A 115 -19.57 4.39 -9.51
N ASP A 116 -20.28 4.16 -8.40
CA ASP A 116 -21.63 4.68 -8.15
C ASP A 116 -21.62 6.15 -7.74
N ALA A 117 -20.52 6.59 -7.09
CA ALA A 117 -20.28 7.97 -6.65
C ALA A 117 -21.48 8.62 -5.93
N ASN A 118 -22.16 7.84 -5.08
CA ASN A 118 -23.28 8.35 -4.27
C ASN A 118 -22.82 9.37 -3.24
N VAL A 119 -23.74 10.10 -2.64
CA VAL A 119 -23.44 11.08 -1.58
C VAL A 119 -22.65 10.39 -0.46
N GLY A 120 -21.48 10.94 -0.10
CA GLY A 120 -20.62 10.39 0.94
C GLY A 120 -19.69 9.25 0.48
N TYR A 121 -19.58 8.94 -0.81
CA TYR A 121 -18.73 7.85 -1.31
C TYR A 121 -17.26 8.01 -0.92
N ASN A 122 -16.73 9.22 -0.86
CA ASN A 122 -15.35 9.48 -0.43
C ASN A 122 -15.12 9.06 1.03
N GLU A 123 -16.07 9.34 1.91
CA GLU A 123 -16.03 8.96 3.33
C GLU A 123 -16.09 7.44 3.48
N VAL A 124 -16.97 6.79 2.71
CA VAL A 124 -17.08 5.33 2.68
C VAL A 124 -15.79 4.69 2.18
N ILE A 125 -15.20 5.20 1.09
CA ILE A 125 -13.93 4.69 0.56
C ILE A 125 -12.82 4.85 1.61
N ARG A 126 -12.70 5.99 2.30
CA ARG A 126 -11.70 6.19 3.35
C ARG A 126 -11.85 5.18 4.50
N ALA A 127 -13.08 4.98 4.98
CA ALA A 127 -13.36 3.99 6.02
C ALA A 127 -13.00 2.56 5.57
N GLN A 128 -13.27 2.21 4.31
CA GLN A 128 -12.89 0.91 3.76
C GLN A 128 -11.37 0.76 3.58
N LEU A 129 -10.66 1.84 3.29
CA LEU A 129 -9.19 1.84 3.25
C LEU A 129 -8.59 1.56 4.63
N ASP A 130 -9.15 2.16 5.71
CA ASP A 130 -8.73 1.87 7.08
C ASP A 130 -8.90 0.39 7.41
N ILE A 131 -10.07 -0.18 7.08
CA ILE A 131 -10.34 -1.61 7.28
C ILE A 131 -9.37 -2.46 6.45
N PHE A 132 -9.12 -2.10 5.19
CA PHE A 132 -8.19 -2.80 4.31
C PHE A 132 -6.78 -2.87 4.90
N PHE A 133 -6.23 -1.76 5.36
CA PHE A 133 -4.88 -1.73 5.91
C PHE A 133 -4.78 -2.47 7.24
N ILE A 134 -5.81 -2.39 8.10
CA ILE A 134 -5.86 -3.18 9.34
C ILE A 134 -5.88 -4.69 9.04
N GLU A 135 -6.74 -5.15 8.12
CA GLU A 135 -6.82 -6.56 7.74
C GLU A 135 -5.53 -7.03 7.04
N PHE A 136 -4.90 -6.19 6.23
CA PHE A 136 -3.60 -6.48 5.63
C PHE A 136 -2.51 -6.68 6.69
N LEU A 137 -2.42 -5.81 7.69
CA LEU A 137 -1.46 -5.94 8.80
C LEU A 137 -1.70 -7.19 9.65
N ARG A 138 -2.96 -7.50 9.96
CA ARG A 138 -3.33 -8.73 10.69
C ARG A 138 -2.86 -9.99 9.96
N ASN A 139 -3.06 -10.02 8.64
CA ASN A 139 -2.60 -11.15 7.82
C ASN A 139 -1.07 -11.27 7.84
N ARG A 140 -0.35 -10.14 7.75
CA ARG A 140 1.11 -10.14 7.77
C ARG A 140 1.67 -10.67 9.09
N GLN A 141 1.09 -10.28 10.23
CA GLN A 141 1.47 -10.78 11.56
C GLN A 141 1.25 -12.29 11.71
N GLN A 142 0.17 -12.82 11.12
CA GLN A 142 -0.10 -14.27 11.13
C GLN A 142 0.87 -15.06 10.25
N SER A 143 1.32 -14.47 9.14
CA SER A 143 2.21 -15.14 8.17
C SER A 143 3.68 -15.12 8.60
N ASP A 144 4.09 -14.10 9.35
CA ASP A 144 5.44 -13.94 9.90
C ASP A 144 5.39 -13.31 11.30
N PRO A 145 5.26 -14.15 12.36
CA PRO A 145 5.26 -13.68 13.73
C PRO A 145 6.57 -12.97 14.15
N SER A 146 7.68 -13.26 13.46
CA SER A 146 8.97 -12.62 13.73
C SER A 146 9.03 -11.18 13.21
N ALA A 147 8.30 -10.89 12.14
CA ALA A 147 8.18 -9.53 11.60
C ALA A 147 7.47 -8.55 12.59
N ALA A 148 6.68 -9.08 13.52
CA ALA A 148 6.05 -8.28 14.57
C ALA A 148 7.03 -7.82 15.66
N ASN A 149 8.14 -8.54 15.88
CA ASN A 149 9.08 -8.30 16.97
C ASN A 149 10.43 -7.72 16.54
N SER A 150 10.81 -7.84 15.26
CA SER A 150 12.18 -7.55 14.81
C SER A 150 12.49 -6.07 14.56
N ASN A 151 11.49 -5.20 14.52
CA ASN A 151 11.69 -3.79 14.14
C ASN A 151 10.97 -2.77 15.05
N SER A 152 10.48 -3.16 16.23
CA SER A 152 9.63 -2.23 16.99
C SER A 152 10.39 -0.97 17.39
N TYR A 153 11.60 -1.10 17.93
CA TYR A 153 12.36 0.06 18.40
C TYR A 153 12.93 0.92 17.25
N GLU A 154 13.54 0.31 16.24
CA GLU A 154 14.08 1.04 15.09
C GLU A 154 12.96 1.70 14.29
N GLN A 155 11.83 1.01 14.14
CA GLN A 155 10.66 1.54 13.47
C GLN A 155 10.03 2.70 14.26
N GLU A 156 9.90 2.58 15.59
CA GLU A 156 9.43 3.67 16.45
C GLU A 156 10.32 4.91 16.34
N ARG A 157 11.65 4.73 16.34
CA ARG A 157 12.60 5.84 16.17
C ARG A 157 12.48 6.50 14.80
N MET A 158 12.31 5.69 13.76
CA MET A 158 12.10 6.21 12.40
C MET A 158 10.77 6.97 12.31
N ASP A 159 9.72 6.44 12.91
CA ASP A 159 8.40 7.08 12.93
C ASP A 159 8.45 8.41 13.70
N GLU A 160 9.11 8.47 14.85
CA GLU A 160 9.34 9.72 15.60
C GLU A 160 10.16 10.73 14.78
N PHE A 161 11.21 10.26 14.12
CA PHE A 161 12.03 11.12 13.26
C PHE A 161 11.22 11.71 12.10
N MET A 162 10.40 10.90 11.43
CA MET A 162 9.54 11.37 10.35
C MET A 162 8.48 12.36 10.87
N GLU A 163 7.89 12.14 12.03
CA GLU A 163 6.96 13.09 12.66
C GLU A 163 7.64 14.43 12.98
N LEU A 164 8.88 14.39 13.48
CA LEU A 164 9.64 15.61 13.74
C LEU A 164 9.95 16.38 12.45
N ILE A 165 10.31 15.67 11.37
CA ILE A 165 10.52 16.29 10.06
C ILE A 165 9.24 16.95 9.58
N GLU A 166 8.13 16.22 9.52
CA GLU A 166 6.84 16.75 9.06
C GLU A 166 6.41 17.99 9.86
N LYS A 167 6.58 17.93 11.18
CA LYS A 167 6.20 19.02 12.09
C LYS A 167 7.07 20.26 11.94
N HIS A 168 8.35 20.10 11.61
CA HIS A 168 9.35 21.16 11.72
C HIS A 168 10.03 21.53 10.38
N VAL A 169 9.75 20.84 9.28
CA VAL A 169 10.40 21.05 7.98
C VAL A 169 10.31 22.51 7.47
N ALA A 170 9.25 23.21 7.84
CA ALA A 170 9.08 24.62 7.49
C ALA A 170 10.02 25.57 8.28
N SER A 171 10.37 25.22 9.51
CA SER A 171 11.12 26.07 10.45
C SER A 171 12.55 25.59 10.68
N LYS A 172 12.80 24.27 10.64
CA LYS A 172 14.10 23.65 10.87
C LYS A 172 14.66 23.13 9.54
N LYS A 173 15.83 23.65 9.14
CA LYS A 173 16.42 23.41 7.81
C LYS A 173 17.69 22.57 7.84
N GLN A 174 18.29 22.38 9.01
CA GLN A 174 19.56 21.68 9.17
C GLN A 174 19.35 20.33 9.85
N VAL A 175 20.18 19.33 9.52
CA VAL A 175 20.13 18.00 10.13
C VAL A 175 20.34 18.06 11.65
N SER A 176 21.16 19.03 12.14
CA SER A 176 21.39 19.27 13.56
C SER A 176 20.18 19.78 14.32
N ASP A 177 19.09 20.14 13.64
CA ASP A 177 17.83 20.61 14.25
C ASP A 177 16.92 19.45 14.67
N TYR A 178 17.25 18.22 14.29
CA TYR A 178 16.53 16.96 14.56
C TYR A 178 17.38 16.02 15.40
#